data_be1a10b5218cb29366c8c04a7b3cc1be
#
_entry.id   be1a10b5218cb29366c8c04a7b3cc1be
#
_cell.length_a   1.000
_cell.length_b   1.000
_cell.length_c   1.000
_cell.angle_alpha   90.00
_cell.angle_beta   90.00
_cell.angle_gamma   90.00
#
_symmetry.space_group_name_H-M   'P 1'
#
loop_
_entity.id
_entity.type
_entity.pdbx_description
1 polymer ?
#
loop_
_entity_poly.entity_id
_entity_poly.type
_entity_poly.pdbx_seq_one_letter_code
_entity_poly.pdbx_strand_id
1 'polypeptide(L)'
;MADAPSSAPRIAGLILAGGQGARMAHQDKGLLLLNGEPLVSHVARRLAPQVTRLIISANRHADRYAQYGAVVADGEPALGEFQGPLLGIAAGLAAAADADWVVAVPCDTPFLPADLAARLIEAAESARSPLAYAMAGEQRHSACMALRPSLLPGLHAYLRAGDRKVGLWQARVGAVAAHFDDAPQAFMNVNTPDELAEAERYASQCRRS
;
A
#
# COMPACT_ATOMS: atom_id res chain seq x y z
N MET A 1 12.24 33.45 18.54
CA MET A 1 12.19 32.71 17.28
C MET A 1 10.75 32.25 17.10
N ALA A 2 10.05 32.83 16.15
CA ALA A 2 8.65 32.45 15.85
C ALA A 2 8.65 31.10 15.17
N ASP A 3 7.96 30.11 15.78
CA ASP A 3 7.63 28.85 15.11
C ASP A 3 6.84 29.18 13.84
N ALA A 4 7.41 28.83 12.68
CA ALA A 4 6.68 28.85 11.43
C ALA A 4 5.48 27.87 11.58
N PRO A 5 4.28 28.23 11.06
CA PRO A 5 3.14 27.33 11.17
C PRO A 5 3.53 26.00 10.48
N SER A 6 3.52 24.91 11.25
CA SER A 6 3.72 23.56 10.72
C SER A 6 2.62 23.30 9.68
N SER A 7 2.97 23.37 8.41
CA SER A 7 2.07 22.93 7.34
C SER A 7 1.76 21.46 7.57
N ALA A 8 0.50 21.05 7.37
CA ALA A 8 0.12 19.65 7.44
C ALA A 8 1.05 18.79 6.55
N PRO A 9 1.46 17.58 6.99
CA PRO A 9 2.40 16.75 6.25
C PRO A 9 1.82 16.38 4.88
N ARG A 10 2.67 16.43 3.84
CA ARG A 10 2.31 15.98 2.49
C ARG A 10 2.41 14.46 2.44
N ILE A 11 1.27 13.80 2.37
CA ILE A 11 1.17 12.36 2.37
C ILE A 11 0.78 11.89 0.96
N ALA A 12 1.60 11.06 0.31
CA ALA A 12 1.22 10.39 -0.93
C ALA A 12 0.70 8.98 -0.64
N GLY A 13 -0.44 8.61 -1.22
CA GLY A 13 -0.94 7.24 -1.20
C GLY A 13 -0.38 6.45 -2.38
N LEU A 14 0.10 5.23 -2.14
CA LEU A 14 0.61 4.31 -3.15
C LEU A 14 -0.20 3.02 -3.13
N ILE A 15 -0.94 2.74 -4.21
CA ILE A 15 -1.66 1.47 -4.37
C ILE A 15 -0.81 0.54 -5.24
N LEU A 16 -0.48 -0.63 -4.69
CA LEU A 16 0.35 -1.64 -5.36
C LEU A 16 -0.54 -2.58 -6.18
N ALA A 17 -0.51 -2.44 -7.50
CA ALA A 17 -1.29 -3.23 -8.45
C ALA A 17 -0.43 -4.04 -9.44
N GLY A 18 0.88 -4.13 -9.24
CA GLY A 18 1.84 -4.77 -10.15
C GLY A 18 1.95 -6.31 -10.07
N GLY A 19 1.11 -7.01 -9.29
CA GLY A 19 1.21 -8.46 -9.08
C GLY A 19 0.82 -9.32 -10.29
N GLN A 20 1.47 -10.48 -10.48
CA GLN A 20 1.23 -11.40 -11.62
C GLN A 20 -0.15 -12.10 -11.62
N GLY A 21 -0.92 -12.09 -10.54
CA GLY A 21 -2.24 -12.74 -10.47
C GLY A 21 -2.26 -14.25 -10.76
N ALA A 22 -1.13 -14.96 -10.55
CA ALA A 22 -0.95 -16.36 -10.96
C ALA A 22 -2.02 -17.34 -10.43
N ARG A 23 -2.65 -17.03 -9.28
CA ARG A 23 -3.70 -17.87 -8.67
C ARG A 23 -5.11 -17.57 -9.15
N MET A 24 -5.32 -16.48 -9.91
CA MET A 24 -6.60 -16.04 -10.45
C MET A 24 -6.58 -16.06 -12.00
N ALA A 25 -6.08 -17.15 -12.61
CA ALA A 25 -6.04 -17.34 -14.06
C ALA A 25 -5.42 -16.15 -14.83
N HIS A 26 -4.34 -15.56 -14.30
CA HIS A 26 -3.67 -14.37 -14.86
C HIS A 26 -4.52 -13.08 -14.91
N GLN A 27 -5.67 -13.06 -14.23
CA GLN A 27 -6.47 -11.84 -14.12
C GLN A 27 -5.73 -10.80 -13.26
N ASP A 28 -5.90 -9.54 -13.63
CA ASP A 28 -5.40 -8.40 -12.86
C ASP A 28 -6.25 -8.25 -11.59
N LYS A 29 -5.64 -8.51 -10.43
CA LYS A 29 -6.35 -8.52 -9.14
C LYS A 29 -7.07 -7.21 -8.84
N GLY A 30 -6.42 -6.08 -9.09
CA GLY A 30 -7.00 -4.77 -8.82
C GLY A 30 -8.26 -4.50 -9.65
N LEU A 31 -8.44 -5.22 -10.76
CA LEU A 31 -9.58 -5.08 -11.66
C LEU A 31 -10.67 -6.15 -11.45
N LEU A 32 -10.51 -7.08 -10.49
CA LEU A 32 -11.57 -7.99 -10.07
C LEU A 32 -12.72 -7.21 -9.44
N LEU A 33 -13.94 -7.65 -9.69
CA LEU A 33 -15.14 -6.94 -9.25
C LEU A 33 -15.61 -7.45 -7.88
N LEU A 34 -15.67 -6.55 -6.92
CA LEU A 34 -16.34 -6.73 -5.63
C LEU A 34 -17.64 -5.92 -5.66
N ASN A 35 -18.79 -6.58 -5.61
CA ASN A 35 -20.11 -5.94 -5.74
C ASN A 35 -20.24 -5.06 -7.00
N GLY A 36 -19.67 -5.49 -8.13
CA GLY A 36 -19.75 -4.79 -9.42
C GLY A 36 -18.73 -3.67 -9.63
N GLU A 37 -17.86 -3.37 -8.65
CA GLU A 37 -16.81 -2.37 -8.76
C GLU A 37 -15.41 -2.99 -8.63
N PRO A 38 -14.39 -2.54 -9.38
CA PRO A 38 -13.02 -3.04 -9.24
C PRO A 38 -12.48 -2.91 -7.83
N LEU A 39 -11.68 -3.89 -7.35
CA LEU A 39 -11.05 -3.85 -6.02
C LEU A 39 -10.26 -2.56 -5.80
N VAL A 40 -9.51 -2.10 -6.80
CA VAL A 40 -8.76 -0.84 -6.73
C VAL A 40 -9.66 0.38 -6.47
N SER A 41 -10.92 0.38 -6.94
CA SER A 41 -11.89 1.44 -6.68
C SER A 41 -12.21 1.54 -5.18
N HIS A 42 -12.43 0.38 -4.54
CA HIS A 42 -12.69 0.32 -3.09
C HIS A 42 -11.47 0.80 -2.30
N VAL A 43 -10.25 0.36 -2.66
CA VAL A 43 -9.00 0.79 -2.01
C VAL A 43 -8.78 2.30 -2.21
N ALA A 44 -8.91 2.81 -3.43
CA ALA A 44 -8.74 4.23 -3.73
C ALA A 44 -9.73 5.10 -2.95
N ARG A 45 -11.00 4.70 -2.86
CA ARG A 45 -12.05 5.41 -2.11
C ARG A 45 -11.73 5.51 -0.62
N ARG A 46 -11.09 4.48 -0.03
CA ARG A 46 -10.69 4.45 1.37
C ARG A 46 -9.41 5.24 1.64
N LEU A 47 -8.46 5.20 0.71
CA LEU A 47 -7.15 5.84 0.89
C LEU A 47 -7.16 7.32 0.51
N ALA A 48 -7.88 7.73 -0.54
CA ALA A 48 -7.88 9.11 -1.05
C ALA A 48 -8.18 10.19 0.01
N PRO A 49 -9.15 10.01 0.93
CA PRO A 49 -9.41 11.01 1.97
C PRO A 49 -8.27 11.20 2.99
N GLN A 50 -7.32 10.27 3.05
CA GLN A 50 -6.23 10.22 4.03
C GLN A 50 -4.91 10.77 3.49
N VAL A 51 -4.85 11.12 2.19
CA VAL A 51 -3.61 11.48 1.49
C VAL A 51 -3.82 12.69 0.59
N THR A 52 -2.74 13.35 0.19
CA THR A 52 -2.81 14.53 -0.68
C THR A 52 -2.94 14.18 -2.16
N ARG A 53 -2.47 12.98 -2.55
CA ARG A 53 -2.57 12.44 -3.92
C ARG A 53 -2.45 10.93 -3.91
N LEU A 54 -2.97 10.27 -4.98
CA LEU A 54 -2.81 8.84 -5.19
C LEU A 54 -1.83 8.56 -6.35
N ILE A 55 -1.00 7.54 -6.14
CA ILE A 55 -0.10 6.93 -7.11
C ILE A 55 -0.47 5.45 -7.20
N ILE A 56 -0.55 4.91 -8.40
CA ILE A 56 -0.84 3.49 -8.65
C ILE A 56 0.40 2.86 -9.29
N SER A 57 1.01 1.88 -8.62
CA SER A 57 2.07 1.08 -9.23
C SER A 57 1.43 -0.05 -10.01
N ALA A 58 1.50 0.01 -11.36
CA ALA A 58 0.91 -0.98 -12.24
C ALA A 58 1.72 -1.15 -13.52
N ASN A 59 1.99 -2.41 -13.91
CA ASN A 59 2.74 -2.76 -15.13
C ASN A 59 1.84 -3.09 -16.32
N ARG A 60 0.53 -3.24 -16.08
CA ARG A 60 -0.49 -3.58 -17.09
C ARG A 60 -1.71 -2.69 -16.89
N HIS A 61 -2.52 -2.55 -17.95
CA HIS A 61 -3.80 -1.82 -17.88
C HIS A 61 -3.68 -0.40 -17.27
N ALA A 62 -2.60 0.33 -17.57
CA ALA A 62 -2.34 1.66 -17.02
C ALA A 62 -3.51 2.63 -17.29
N ASP A 63 -4.14 2.53 -18.46
CA ASP A 63 -5.34 3.28 -18.85
C ASP A 63 -6.51 3.07 -17.90
N ARG A 64 -6.71 1.82 -17.43
CA ARG A 64 -7.77 1.49 -16.47
C ARG A 64 -7.47 1.97 -15.06
N TYR A 65 -6.20 2.06 -14.68
CA TYR A 65 -5.77 2.55 -13.37
C TYR A 65 -5.69 4.07 -13.29
N ALA A 66 -5.47 4.77 -14.42
CA ALA A 66 -5.29 6.23 -14.47
C ALA A 66 -6.48 7.03 -13.93
N GLN A 67 -7.68 6.45 -13.90
CA GLN A 67 -8.86 7.09 -13.30
C GLN A 67 -8.81 7.20 -11.77
N TYR A 68 -7.91 6.45 -11.10
CA TYR A 68 -7.78 6.44 -9.64
C TYR A 68 -6.57 7.24 -9.14
N GLY A 69 -5.60 7.52 -9.98
CA GLY A 69 -4.39 8.26 -9.62
C GLY A 69 -3.32 8.23 -10.70
N ALA A 70 -2.19 8.88 -10.44
CA ALA A 70 -1.04 8.84 -11.35
C ALA A 70 -0.46 7.42 -11.41
N VAL A 71 -0.32 6.87 -12.63
CA VAL A 71 0.20 5.50 -12.79
C VAL A 71 1.71 5.53 -12.99
N VAL A 72 2.42 4.67 -12.27
CA VAL A 72 3.87 4.42 -12.41
C VAL A 72 4.10 2.94 -12.68
N ALA A 73 5.06 2.63 -13.54
CA ALA A 73 5.48 1.26 -13.77
C ALA A 73 6.58 0.85 -12.77
N ASP A 74 6.62 -0.44 -12.40
CA ASP A 74 7.61 -1.00 -11.44
C ASP A 74 9.00 -1.18 -12.09
N GLY A 75 9.42 -0.32 -12.98
CA GLY A 75 10.47 -0.65 -13.90
C GLY A 75 11.82 0.02 -13.72
N GLU A 76 12.75 -0.57 -12.96
CA GLU A 76 14.15 -0.56 -13.36
C GLU A 76 14.43 -1.86 -14.15
N PRO A 77 14.64 -1.83 -15.49
CA PRO A 77 14.93 -3.03 -16.28
C PRO A 77 16.10 -3.86 -15.76
N ALA A 78 17.05 -3.19 -15.07
CA ALA A 78 18.21 -3.83 -14.43
C ALA A 78 17.85 -4.71 -13.21
N LEU A 79 16.66 -4.59 -12.63
CA LEU A 79 16.26 -5.34 -11.46
C LEU A 79 15.36 -6.55 -11.78
N GLY A 80 15.04 -6.77 -13.08
CA GLY A 80 14.16 -7.85 -13.54
C GLY A 80 12.67 -7.58 -13.35
N GLU A 81 11.83 -8.36 -14.00
CA GLU A 81 10.38 -8.22 -13.94
C GLU A 81 9.79 -8.96 -12.73
N PHE A 82 8.66 -8.45 -12.18
CA PHE A 82 7.79 -9.13 -11.22
C PHE A 82 8.46 -9.63 -9.93
N GLN A 83 9.26 -8.79 -9.30
CA GLN A 83 10.07 -9.11 -8.11
C GLN A 83 9.35 -8.84 -6.77
N GLY A 84 8.03 -8.92 -6.72
CA GLY A 84 7.23 -8.65 -5.52
C GLY A 84 6.97 -7.15 -5.28
N PRO A 85 6.38 -6.76 -4.13
CA PRO A 85 5.89 -5.40 -3.91
C PRO A 85 6.97 -4.33 -3.78
N LEU A 86 8.25 -4.71 -3.49
CA LEU A 86 9.32 -3.74 -3.24
C LEU A 86 9.69 -2.92 -4.48
N LEU A 87 9.54 -3.44 -5.71
CA LEU A 87 9.75 -2.66 -6.94
C LEU A 87 8.67 -1.58 -7.09
N GLY A 88 7.41 -1.93 -6.87
CA GLY A 88 6.32 -0.96 -6.88
C GLY A 88 6.47 0.10 -5.80
N ILE A 89 6.97 -0.29 -4.61
CA ILE A 89 7.30 0.65 -3.55
C ILE A 89 8.43 1.59 -3.98
N ALA A 90 9.49 1.10 -4.62
CA ALA A 90 10.59 1.93 -5.10
C ALA A 90 10.12 2.94 -6.16
N ALA A 91 9.30 2.50 -7.13
CA ALA A 91 8.70 3.37 -8.14
C ALA A 91 7.81 4.45 -7.50
N GLY A 92 6.97 4.06 -6.53
CA GLY A 92 6.13 4.97 -5.78
C GLY A 92 6.91 6.01 -4.98
N LEU A 93 7.99 5.60 -4.30
CA LEU A 93 8.87 6.51 -3.56
C LEU A 93 9.56 7.51 -4.49
N ALA A 94 10.00 7.08 -5.68
CA ALA A 94 10.60 7.95 -6.68
C ALA A 94 9.59 9.00 -7.17
N ALA A 95 8.34 8.60 -7.44
CA ALA A 95 7.26 9.48 -7.87
C ALA A 95 6.76 10.42 -6.76
N ALA A 96 7.04 10.10 -5.49
CA ALA A 96 6.61 10.85 -4.31
C ALA A 96 7.80 11.48 -3.56
N ALA A 97 8.90 11.80 -4.24
CA ALA A 97 10.12 12.33 -3.62
C ALA A 97 9.90 13.67 -2.86
N ASP A 98 8.86 14.42 -3.22
CA ASP A 98 8.46 15.67 -2.59
C ASP A 98 7.51 15.48 -1.39
N ALA A 99 7.03 14.27 -1.11
CA ALA A 99 6.16 13.97 0.02
C ALA A 99 6.96 13.80 1.32
N ASP A 100 6.30 14.06 2.44
CA ASP A 100 6.86 13.79 3.76
C ASP A 100 6.71 12.30 4.13
N TRP A 101 5.60 11.69 3.70
CA TRP A 101 5.30 10.27 3.88
C TRP A 101 4.66 9.67 2.62
N VAL A 102 4.91 8.38 2.41
CA VAL A 102 4.19 7.54 1.45
C VAL A 102 3.45 6.46 2.21
N VAL A 103 2.14 6.34 2.00
CA VAL A 103 1.33 5.24 2.54
C VAL A 103 1.08 4.24 1.45
N ALA A 104 1.76 3.09 1.52
CA ALA A 104 1.64 2.01 0.56
C ALA A 104 0.61 0.98 1.04
N VAL A 105 -0.25 0.51 0.12
CA VAL A 105 -1.27 -0.52 0.35
C VAL A 105 -1.41 -1.41 -0.88
N PRO A 106 -1.76 -2.70 -0.74
CA PRO A 106 -2.07 -3.54 -1.88
C PRO A 106 -3.45 -3.25 -2.46
N CYS A 107 -3.65 -3.49 -3.76
CA CYS A 107 -4.92 -3.25 -4.44
C CYS A 107 -6.03 -4.26 -4.11
N ASP A 108 -5.71 -5.33 -3.38
CA ASP A 108 -6.60 -6.44 -3.01
C ASP A 108 -7.07 -6.39 -1.55
N THR A 109 -6.91 -5.24 -0.87
CA THR A 109 -7.36 -5.01 0.52
C THR A 109 -8.46 -3.93 0.55
N PRO A 110 -9.72 -4.26 0.19
CA PRO A 110 -10.76 -3.26 -0.11
C PRO A 110 -11.35 -2.55 1.11
N PHE A 111 -11.06 -3.00 2.34
CA PHE A 111 -11.71 -2.53 3.56
C PHE A 111 -10.83 -1.68 4.47
N LEU A 112 -9.74 -1.12 3.95
CA LEU A 112 -8.75 -0.33 4.72
C LEU A 112 -9.41 0.61 5.74
N PRO A 113 -8.84 0.74 6.96
CA PRO A 113 -9.34 1.66 7.98
C PRO A 113 -9.31 3.11 7.50
N ALA A 114 -10.26 3.91 7.96
CA ALA A 114 -10.35 5.34 7.59
C ALA A 114 -9.24 6.19 8.23
N ASP A 115 -8.55 5.66 9.23
CA ASP A 115 -7.45 6.28 9.98
C ASP A 115 -6.10 5.58 9.75
N LEU A 116 -6.01 4.73 8.70
CA LEU A 116 -4.80 3.95 8.39
C LEU A 116 -3.53 4.81 8.32
N ALA A 117 -3.58 5.90 7.53
CA ALA A 117 -2.42 6.76 7.33
C ALA A 117 -2.00 7.43 8.63
N ALA A 118 -2.95 7.97 9.40
CA ALA A 118 -2.67 8.65 10.66
C ALA A 118 -2.02 7.69 11.67
N ARG A 119 -2.57 6.50 11.89
CA ARG A 119 -2.04 5.50 12.86
C ARG A 119 -0.68 4.96 12.45
N LEU A 120 -0.44 4.71 11.17
CA LEU A 120 0.87 4.28 10.68
C LEU A 120 1.92 5.36 10.89
N ILE A 121 1.61 6.62 10.57
CA ILE A 121 2.54 7.74 10.71
C ILE A 121 2.82 8.02 12.18
N GLU A 122 1.79 8.05 13.02
CA GLU A 122 1.92 8.24 14.47
C GLU A 122 2.83 7.18 15.11
N ALA A 123 2.65 5.91 14.75
CA ALA A 123 3.52 4.83 15.24
C ALA A 123 4.98 5.03 14.83
N ALA A 124 5.21 5.42 13.56
CA ALA A 124 6.55 5.69 13.06
C ALA A 124 7.20 6.88 13.77
N GLU A 125 6.48 7.98 13.92
CA GLU A 125 6.99 9.20 14.55
C GLU A 125 7.27 9.00 16.05
N SER A 126 6.36 8.35 16.77
CA SER A 126 6.53 8.04 18.20
C SER A 126 7.77 7.17 18.46
N ALA A 127 8.06 6.23 17.58
CA ALA A 127 9.24 5.37 17.66
C ALA A 127 10.49 5.98 16.98
N ARG A 128 10.38 7.14 16.36
CA ARG A 128 11.42 7.75 15.52
C ARG A 128 11.93 6.81 14.44
N SER A 129 11.02 6.00 13.88
CA SER A 129 11.31 5.08 12.79
C SER A 129 10.96 5.71 11.43
N PRO A 130 11.73 5.44 10.37
CA PRO A 130 11.39 5.91 9.03
C PRO A 130 10.27 5.08 8.38
N LEU A 131 9.78 4.01 9.03
CA LEU A 131 8.77 3.10 8.51
C LEU A 131 7.93 2.47 9.62
N ALA A 132 6.60 2.48 9.44
CA ALA A 132 5.69 1.63 10.21
C ALA A 132 4.85 0.74 9.28
N TYR A 133 4.50 -0.47 9.73
CA TYR A 133 3.65 -1.42 9.02
C TYR A 133 2.44 -1.81 9.87
N ALA A 134 1.32 -2.17 9.22
CA ALA A 134 0.11 -2.57 9.92
C ALA A 134 0.23 -3.97 10.54
N MET A 135 -0.30 -4.11 11.76
CA MET A 135 -0.43 -5.34 12.52
C MET A 135 -1.87 -5.46 13.03
N ALA A 136 -2.52 -6.60 12.87
CA ALA A 136 -3.85 -6.85 13.42
C ALA A 136 -3.82 -8.20 14.16
N GLY A 137 -3.95 -8.18 15.48
CA GLY A 137 -3.62 -9.32 16.32
C GLY A 137 -2.18 -9.75 16.11
N GLU A 138 -1.95 -11.03 15.81
CA GLU A 138 -0.63 -11.57 15.49
C GLU A 138 -0.29 -11.48 13.99
N GLN A 139 -1.24 -11.04 13.15
CA GLN A 139 -1.07 -11.02 11.70
C GLN A 139 -0.37 -9.73 11.25
N ARG A 140 0.75 -9.92 10.54
CA ARG A 140 1.52 -8.83 9.94
C ARG A 140 1.05 -8.54 8.52
N HIS A 141 0.65 -7.30 8.26
CA HIS A 141 0.26 -6.81 6.94
C HIS A 141 1.39 -5.97 6.32
N SER A 142 2.48 -6.65 5.97
CA SER A 142 3.74 -6.02 5.56
C SER A 142 3.62 -5.10 4.32
N ALA A 143 2.60 -5.25 3.48
CA ALA A 143 2.37 -4.40 2.33
C ALA A 143 1.54 -3.13 2.66
N CYS A 144 0.90 -3.09 3.86
CA CYS A 144 0.24 -1.89 4.38
C CYS A 144 1.22 -1.16 5.28
N MET A 145 1.83 -0.07 4.80
CA MET A 145 2.89 0.62 5.53
C MET A 145 2.93 2.13 5.22
N ALA A 146 3.41 2.92 6.18
CA ALA A 146 3.86 4.30 5.93
C ALA A 146 5.39 4.33 5.98
N LEU A 147 6.00 5.03 5.02
CA LEU A 147 7.44 5.08 4.91
C LEU A 147 7.92 6.44 4.36
N ARG A 148 9.13 6.84 4.79
CA ARG A 148 9.76 8.08 4.32
C ARG A 148 10.35 7.89 2.91
N PRO A 149 10.18 8.84 1.97
CA PRO A 149 10.84 8.79 0.65
C PRO A 149 12.37 8.66 0.72
N SER A 150 12.99 9.14 1.78
CA SER A 150 14.44 9.02 2.02
C SER A 150 14.95 7.59 2.10
N LEU A 151 14.07 6.59 2.24
CA LEU A 151 14.43 5.17 2.22
C LEU A 151 14.77 4.63 0.81
N LEU A 152 14.43 5.37 -0.26
CA LEU A 152 14.60 4.91 -1.64
C LEU A 152 16.03 4.46 -2.00
N PRO A 153 17.11 5.20 -1.65
CA PRO A 153 18.48 4.75 -1.98
C PRO A 153 18.84 3.40 -1.31
N GLY A 154 18.43 3.22 -0.04
CA GLY A 154 18.63 1.97 0.71
C GLY A 154 17.80 0.82 0.15
N LEU A 155 16.58 1.08 -0.32
CA LEU A 155 15.73 0.08 -0.99
C LEU A 155 16.34 -0.36 -2.32
N HIS A 156 16.84 0.57 -3.13
CA HIS A 156 17.55 0.22 -4.36
C HIS A 156 18.80 -0.64 -4.09
N ALA A 157 19.60 -0.31 -3.06
CA ALA A 157 20.76 -1.14 -2.68
C ALA A 157 20.32 -2.56 -2.26
N TYR A 158 19.24 -2.69 -1.50
CA TYR A 158 18.66 -3.97 -1.10
C TYR A 158 18.23 -4.80 -2.32
N LEU A 159 17.52 -4.18 -3.27
CA LEU A 159 17.05 -4.83 -4.49
C LEU A 159 18.22 -5.25 -5.41
N ARG A 160 19.26 -4.42 -5.55
CA ARG A 160 20.46 -4.75 -6.35
C ARG A 160 21.27 -5.90 -5.75
N ALA A 161 21.24 -6.07 -4.43
CA ALA A 161 21.83 -7.22 -3.76
C ALA A 161 21.09 -8.56 -4.01
N GLY A 162 19.97 -8.53 -4.73
CA GLY A 162 19.16 -9.71 -5.05
C GLY A 162 18.09 -10.03 -4.02
N ASP A 163 17.98 -9.27 -2.94
CA ASP A 163 17.00 -9.46 -1.88
C ASP A 163 15.59 -8.96 -2.31
N ARG A 164 14.53 -9.70 -1.88
CA ARG A 164 13.14 -9.41 -2.29
C ARG A 164 12.13 -9.48 -1.14
N LYS A 165 12.55 -9.94 0.05
CA LYS A 165 11.64 -10.16 1.18
C LYS A 165 11.32 -8.86 1.90
N VAL A 166 10.06 -8.41 1.83
CA VAL A 166 9.58 -7.17 2.47
C VAL A 166 9.90 -7.16 3.97
N GLY A 167 9.58 -8.24 4.69
CA GLY A 167 9.80 -8.32 6.13
C GLY A 167 11.27 -8.21 6.54
N LEU A 168 12.22 -8.75 5.74
CA LEU A 168 13.66 -8.59 6.01
C LEU A 168 14.11 -7.16 5.77
N TRP A 169 13.65 -6.51 4.69
CA TRP A 169 13.94 -5.11 4.44
C TRP A 169 13.39 -4.21 5.54
N GLN A 170 12.16 -4.43 5.96
CA GLN A 170 11.53 -3.71 7.07
C GLN A 170 12.34 -3.86 8.37
N ALA A 171 12.78 -5.07 8.71
CA ALA A 171 13.63 -5.29 9.89
C ALA A 171 14.97 -4.54 9.77
N ARG A 172 15.57 -4.53 8.58
CA ARG A 172 16.85 -3.84 8.30
C ARG A 172 16.79 -2.33 8.48
N VAL A 173 15.62 -1.71 8.18
CA VAL A 173 15.42 -0.26 8.33
C VAL A 173 14.85 0.13 9.70
N GLY A 174 14.67 -0.81 10.62
CA GLY A 174 14.13 -0.55 11.95
C GLY A 174 12.63 -0.22 11.93
N ALA A 175 11.85 -0.89 11.08
CA ALA A 175 10.42 -0.70 11.00
C ALA A 175 9.69 -1.09 12.28
N VAL A 176 8.62 -0.36 12.62
CA VAL A 176 7.78 -0.61 13.79
C VAL A 176 6.37 -1.05 13.40
N ALA A 177 5.69 -1.74 14.32
CA ALA A 177 4.30 -2.13 14.13
C ALA A 177 3.36 -0.99 14.54
N ALA A 178 2.33 -0.75 13.73
CA ALA A 178 1.14 0.01 14.11
C ALA A 178 -0.02 -0.98 14.28
N HIS A 179 -0.63 -1.02 15.46
CA HIS A 179 -1.65 -2.02 15.81
C HIS A 179 -3.06 -1.57 15.40
N PHE A 180 -3.83 -2.50 14.81
CA PHE A 180 -5.20 -2.33 14.34
C PHE A 180 -6.10 -3.47 14.86
N ASP A 181 -5.96 -3.80 16.15
CA ASP A 181 -6.66 -4.93 16.80
C ASP A 181 -8.17 -4.69 16.90
N ASP A 182 -8.59 -3.44 16.80
CA ASP A 182 -9.98 -2.99 16.74
C ASP A 182 -10.66 -3.21 15.38
N ALA A 183 -9.88 -3.49 14.32
CA ALA A 183 -10.40 -3.65 12.96
C ALA A 183 -9.70 -4.79 12.17
N PRO A 184 -9.66 -6.03 12.68
CA PRO A 184 -8.88 -7.11 12.07
C PRO A 184 -9.33 -7.45 10.65
N GLN A 185 -10.63 -7.34 10.34
CA GLN A 185 -11.16 -7.60 8.99
C GLN A 185 -10.86 -6.50 7.98
N ALA A 186 -10.40 -5.33 8.42
CA ALA A 186 -10.02 -4.24 7.53
C ALA A 186 -8.83 -4.59 6.60
N PHE A 187 -8.07 -5.61 6.95
CA PHE A 187 -6.92 -6.09 6.17
C PHE A 187 -7.19 -7.41 5.42
N MET A 188 -8.46 -7.78 5.25
CA MET A 188 -8.86 -8.93 4.44
C MET A 188 -8.37 -8.76 3.00
N ASN A 189 -7.58 -9.74 2.52
CA ASN A 189 -7.12 -9.80 1.13
C ASN A 189 -8.09 -10.60 0.28
N VAL A 190 -8.24 -10.22 -0.99
CA VAL A 190 -9.05 -10.94 -1.98
C VAL A 190 -8.12 -11.56 -3.02
N ASN A 191 -7.77 -12.85 -2.84
CA ASN A 191 -6.86 -13.60 -3.72
C ASN A 191 -7.50 -14.79 -4.42
N THR A 192 -8.66 -15.23 -3.93
CA THR A 192 -9.38 -16.41 -4.42
C THR A 192 -10.87 -16.10 -4.60
N PRO A 193 -11.62 -16.90 -5.37
CA PRO A 193 -13.09 -16.76 -5.47
C PRO A 193 -13.81 -16.89 -4.12
N ASP A 194 -13.32 -17.75 -3.22
CA ASP A 194 -13.91 -17.93 -1.89
C ASP A 194 -13.72 -16.67 -1.01
N GLU A 195 -12.50 -16.08 -1.05
CA GLU A 195 -12.21 -14.82 -0.37
C GLU A 195 -13.03 -13.66 -0.96
N LEU A 196 -13.28 -13.67 -2.28
CA LEU A 196 -14.17 -12.68 -2.90
C LEU A 196 -15.61 -12.81 -2.38
N ALA A 197 -16.14 -14.03 -2.32
CA ALA A 197 -17.47 -14.27 -1.77
C ALA A 197 -17.58 -13.89 -0.27
N GLU A 198 -16.50 -14.08 0.51
CA GLU A 198 -16.41 -13.63 1.89
C GLU A 198 -16.42 -12.09 1.97
N ALA A 199 -15.62 -11.42 1.14
CA ALA A 199 -15.57 -9.97 1.05
C ALA A 199 -16.94 -9.36 0.68
N GLU A 200 -17.70 -9.99 -0.23
CA GLU A 200 -19.06 -9.56 -0.60
C GLU A 200 -20.04 -9.67 0.58
N ARG A 201 -19.96 -10.76 1.36
CA ARG A 201 -20.76 -10.92 2.57
C ARG A 201 -20.44 -9.83 3.61
N TYR A 202 -19.14 -9.60 3.84
CA TYR A 202 -18.68 -8.57 4.77
C TYR A 202 -19.12 -7.16 4.34
N ALA A 203 -18.96 -6.80 3.07
CA ALA A 203 -19.40 -5.52 2.52
C ALA A 203 -20.91 -5.31 2.67
N SER A 204 -21.70 -6.39 2.58
CA SER A 204 -23.17 -6.35 2.76
C SER A 204 -23.57 -6.09 4.21
N GLN A 205 -22.81 -6.59 5.17
CA GLN A 205 -23.02 -6.35 6.61
C GLN A 205 -22.70 -4.89 6.98
N CYS A 206 -21.57 -4.35 6.49
CA CYS A 206 -21.16 -2.97 6.74
C CYS A 206 -22.14 -1.92 6.18
N ARG A 207 -22.96 -2.25 5.19
CA ARG A 207 -23.99 -1.35 4.64
C ARG A 207 -25.27 -1.31 5.46
N ARG A 208 -25.47 -2.24 6.37
CA ARG A 208 -26.69 -2.36 7.22
C ARG A 208 -26.49 -1.79 8.63
N SER A 209 -25.25 -1.50 9.01
CA SER A 209 -24.84 -0.88 10.28
C SER A 209 -24.69 0.62 10.15
#